data_a18d8b6c55d3560bf2673db5daf36388
#
_entry.id   a18d8b6c55d3560bf2673db5daf36388
#
_cell.length_a   1.000
_cell.length_b   1.000
_cell.length_c   1.000
_cell.angle_alpha   90.00
_cell.angle_beta   90.00
_cell.angle_gamma   90.00
#
_symmetry.space_group_name_H-M   'P 1'
#
loop_
_entity.id
_entity.type
_entity.pdbx_description
1 polymer ?
#
loop_
_entity_poly.entity_id
_entity_poly.type
_entity_poly.pdbx_seq_one_letter_code
_entity_poly.pdbx_strand_id
1 'polypeptide(L)'
;MKHTIGWMIPTAVAAVAALAVFDWIQRYHAYTVEPRVAGLDNRPAAEPSPEDAADRTGTLETFDGVPSAIAASWPGFRGPNRNGVLEDASVPLAEQWPAEGLPKLWQVELGEGYAGAAVHGGRVFVIDYDMERQRDAIRCFSLEDGREIWRYSYPVRIKRNHGMSRTVPAVNDKYVVTMGPKCHVVCLDAATGTFKWMIDLAGEYGTREPLWYAGQCPLIVDNAVILAPAGRETLMMGVDCETGQTVWKTPTFDRWQMTHTSILPMTFGEQAAYVYAATDGIAAVSAADGTLLWHTDAWRLRIGVASPMDVGEGRVFIAGGYNKGAMMLQIERQAENFVPKMLFELPPAVFGSDQQTPIYYGGVIYGVRPDKQLVCMALDGTIRWASGTENRYGLGPYIIANGLMYILDDDGLLSLIRVNPDRFEPLAKTKVLDGHESWGPPAMAGGRLIVRDLTTMVCVDVSAK
;
A
#
# COMPACT_ATOMS: atom_id res chain seq x y z
N MET A 1 -65.62 40.33 -27.59
CA MET A 1 -64.23 40.32 -28.12
C MET A 1 -63.11 40.47 -27.10
N LYS A 2 -63.36 40.77 -25.80
CA LYS A 2 -62.26 40.94 -24.80
C LYS A 2 -61.86 39.62 -24.09
N HIS A 3 -62.65 38.54 -24.17
CA HIS A 3 -62.35 37.27 -23.52
C HIS A 3 -61.50 36.28 -24.34
N THR A 4 -61.45 36.44 -25.65
CA THR A 4 -60.66 35.56 -26.57
C THR A 4 -59.19 35.88 -26.60
N ILE A 5 -58.79 37.14 -26.38
CA ILE A 5 -57.41 37.57 -26.37
C ILE A 5 -56.66 37.07 -25.14
N GLY A 6 -57.34 36.90 -23.98
CA GLY A 6 -56.76 36.45 -22.72
C GLY A 6 -56.22 35.02 -22.78
N TRP A 7 -56.71 34.14 -23.65
CA TRP A 7 -56.26 32.76 -23.79
C TRP A 7 -55.26 32.57 -24.94
N MET A 8 -55.18 33.50 -25.89
CA MET A 8 -54.24 33.41 -27.04
C MET A 8 -52.77 33.59 -26.62
N ILE A 9 -52.48 34.43 -25.62
CA ILE A 9 -51.13 34.67 -25.15
C ILE A 9 -50.58 33.46 -24.39
N PRO A 10 -51.29 32.86 -23.40
CA PRO A 10 -50.80 31.66 -22.72
C PRO A 10 -50.61 30.46 -23.67
N THR A 11 -51.51 30.26 -24.63
CA THR A 11 -51.40 29.18 -25.62
C THR A 11 -50.26 29.41 -26.58
N ALA A 12 -49.94 30.60 -27.00
CA ALA A 12 -48.79 30.91 -27.84
C ALA A 12 -47.48 30.70 -27.07
N VAL A 13 -47.40 31.11 -25.81
CA VAL A 13 -46.24 30.89 -24.97
C VAL A 13 -46.02 29.39 -24.71
N ALA A 14 -47.08 28.63 -24.43
CA ALA A 14 -46.99 27.17 -24.25
C ALA A 14 -46.56 26.46 -25.55
N ALA A 15 -47.01 26.90 -26.71
CA ALA A 15 -46.57 26.33 -27.99
C ALA A 15 -45.11 26.64 -28.30
N VAL A 16 -44.62 27.85 -28.02
CA VAL A 16 -43.22 28.22 -28.18
C VAL A 16 -42.34 27.44 -27.22
N ALA A 17 -42.76 27.28 -25.95
CA ALA A 17 -42.03 26.47 -24.96
C ALA A 17 -41.99 24.99 -25.38
N ALA A 18 -43.08 24.43 -25.88
CA ALA A 18 -43.12 23.05 -26.40
C ALA A 18 -42.20 22.84 -27.60
N LEU A 19 -42.16 23.81 -28.53
CA LEU A 19 -41.26 23.78 -29.68
C LEU A 19 -39.79 23.89 -29.23
N ALA A 20 -39.48 24.73 -28.26
CA ALA A 20 -38.14 24.86 -27.72
C ALA A 20 -37.68 23.57 -27.00
N VAL A 21 -38.55 22.94 -26.21
CA VAL A 21 -38.29 21.66 -25.56
C VAL A 21 -38.12 20.54 -26.61
N PHE A 22 -38.96 20.53 -27.64
CA PHE A 22 -38.85 19.56 -28.73
C PHE A 22 -37.53 19.71 -29.51
N ASP A 23 -37.14 20.95 -29.83
CA ASP A 23 -35.87 21.25 -30.51
C ASP A 23 -34.69 20.86 -29.60
N TRP A 24 -34.79 21.15 -28.30
CA TRP A 24 -33.79 20.74 -27.31
C TRP A 24 -33.66 19.21 -27.21
N ILE A 25 -34.78 18.48 -27.16
CA ILE A 25 -34.79 17.01 -27.16
C ILE A 25 -34.17 16.46 -28.44
N GLN A 26 -34.52 17.01 -29.61
CA GLN A 26 -33.95 16.57 -30.89
C GLN A 26 -32.45 16.83 -30.97
N ARG A 27 -31.96 17.94 -30.43
CA ARG A 27 -30.54 18.25 -30.36
C ARG A 27 -29.83 17.35 -29.34
N TYR A 28 -30.49 17.01 -28.24
CA TYR A 28 -29.92 16.11 -27.22
C TYR A 28 -29.78 14.68 -27.75
N HIS A 29 -30.72 14.21 -28.56
CA HIS A 29 -30.62 12.90 -29.20
C HIS A 29 -29.61 12.82 -30.34
N ALA A 30 -29.17 13.97 -30.87
CA ALA A 30 -28.13 14.01 -31.89
C ALA A 30 -26.71 13.87 -31.34
N TYR A 31 -26.53 13.98 -30.02
CA TYR A 31 -25.26 13.67 -29.36
C TYR A 31 -25.26 12.22 -28.92
N THR A 32 -24.91 11.32 -29.80
CA THR A 32 -24.40 10.00 -29.38
C THR A 32 -23.08 10.23 -28.67
N VAL A 33 -23.12 10.28 -27.33
CA VAL A 33 -21.91 10.18 -26.53
C VAL A 33 -21.43 8.74 -26.66
N GLU A 34 -20.58 8.50 -27.65
CA GLU A 34 -19.80 7.25 -27.62
C GLU A 34 -18.94 7.30 -26.36
N PRO A 35 -19.08 6.31 -25.44
CA PRO A 35 -18.22 6.24 -24.28
C PRO A 35 -16.79 6.11 -24.80
N ARG A 36 -15.99 7.16 -24.66
CA ARG A 36 -14.54 7.07 -24.92
C ARG A 36 -13.95 6.11 -23.90
N VAL A 37 -13.74 4.87 -24.32
CA VAL A 37 -12.92 3.92 -23.60
C VAL A 37 -11.48 4.37 -23.81
N ALA A 38 -10.81 4.77 -22.77
CA ALA A 38 -9.41 5.16 -22.82
C ALA A 38 -8.61 4.05 -23.52
N GLY A 39 -7.92 4.37 -24.61
CA GLY A 39 -7.15 3.41 -25.41
C GLY A 39 -7.86 2.86 -26.65
N LEU A 40 -9.13 3.20 -26.92
CA LEU A 40 -9.87 2.77 -28.13
C LEU A 40 -10.15 3.93 -29.12
N ASP A 41 -9.49 5.06 -28.98
CA ASP A 41 -9.62 6.23 -29.87
C ASP A 41 -8.78 6.12 -31.15
N ASN A 42 -8.41 4.89 -31.57
CA ASN A 42 -7.58 4.59 -32.76
C ASN A 42 -6.29 5.43 -32.88
N ARG A 43 -5.82 6.02 -31.80
CA ARG A 43 -4.43 6.46 -31.77
C ARG A 43 -3.57 5.20 -31.81
N PRO A 44 -2.63 5.09 -32.76
CA PRO A 44 -1.58 4.09 -32.63
C PRO A 44 -1.05 4.21 -31.21
N ALA A 45 -0.90 3.09 -30.52
CA ALA A 45 -0.14 3.08 -29.28
C ALA A 45 1.09 3.93 -29.54
N ALA A 46 1.28 5.01 -28.79
CA ALA A 46 2.46 5.84 -28.98
C ALA A 46 3.61 4.83 -28.92
N GLU A 47 4.30 4.66 -30.04
CA GLU A 47 5.55 3.91 -29.99
C GLU A 47 6.34 4.54 -28.87
N PRO A 48 6.90 3.75 -27.93
CA PRO A 48 7.75 4.29 -26.90
C PRO A 48 8.75 5.19 -27.61
N SER A 49 8.80 6.46 -27.26
CA SER A 49 9.73 7.36 -27.92
C SER A 49 11.12 6.75 -27.78
N PRO A 50 12.01 6.89 -28.76
CA PRO A 50 13.41 6.44 -28.59
C PRO A 50 14.06 7.03 -27.32
N GLU A 51 13.56 8.15 -26.80
CA GLU A 51 13.93 8.75 -25.51
C GLU A 51 13.40 7.95 -24.30
N ASP A 52 12.27 7.22 -24.42
CA ASP A 52 11.77 6.33 -23.36
C ASP A 52 12.50 4.98 -23.35
N ALA A 53 13.12 4.59 -24.45
CA ALA A 53 14.00 3.42 -24.57
C ALA A 53 15.47 3.75 -24.29
N ALA A 54 15.86 5.03 -24.30
CA ALA A 54 17.22 5.48 -24.11
C ALA A 54 17.54 5.69 -22.62
N ASP A 55 18.48 4.92 -22.15
CA ASP A 55 19.25 5.12 -20.92
C ASP A 55 18.45 5.08 -19.61
N ARG A 56 17.88 3.92 -19.29
CA ARG A 56 17.43 3.58 -17.93
C ARG A 56 18.59 3.34 -16.97
N THR A 57 19.82 3.62 -17.38
CA THR A 57 21.01 3.59 -16.52
C THR A 57 20.85 4.70 -15.48
N GLY A 58 20.71 4.28 -14.24
CA GLY A 58 20.62 5.23 -13.13
C GLY A 58 21.96 5.86 -12.82
N THR A 59 21.92 6.84 -11.96
CA THR A 59 23.07 7.51 -11.40
C THR A 59 23.17 7.19 -9.91
N LEU A 60 24.33 6.72 -9.47
CA LEU A 60 24.64 6.53 -8.05
C LEU A 60 25.42 7.74 -7.55
N GLU A 61 24.93 8.32 -6.47
CA GLU A 61 25.60 9.38 -5.71
C GLU A 61 25.90 8.86 -4.29
N THR A 62 27.07 9.18 -3.75
CA THR A 62 27.49 8.79 -2.41
C THR A 62 27.70 10.05 -1.56
N PHE A 63 27.34 9.95 -0.27
CA PHE A 63 27.39 11.04 0.68
C PHE A 63 28.22 10.64 1.90
N ASP A 64 28.27 11.47 2.91
CA ASP A 64 29.09 11.30 4.09
C ASP A 64 28.38 10.62 5.28
N GLY A 65 27.12 10.21 5.12
CA GLY A 65 26.41 9.40 6.10
C GLY A 65 27.08 8.06 6.34
N VAL A 66 26.99 7.53 7.55
CA VAL A 66 27.53 6.23 7.93
C VAL A 66 26.43 5.37 8.58
N PRO A 67 26.42 4.04 8.39
CA PRO A 67 25.46 3.18 9.04
C PRO A 67 25.53 3.28 10.55
N SER A 68 24.37 3.26 11.22
CA SER A 68 24.29 3.16 12.68
C SER A 68 24.81 1.80 13.18
N ALA A 69 25.32 1.76 14.40
CA ALA A 69 25.66 0.52 15.08
C ALA A 69 24.43 -0.25 15.62
N ILE A 70 23.23 0.31 15.53
CA ILE A 70 22.00 -0.33 15.99
C ILE A 70 21.65 -1.51 15.08
N ALA A 71 21.66 -2.72 15.66
CA ALA A 71 21.43 -3.97 14.95
C ALA A 71 19.94 -4.32 14.72
N ALA A 72 19.02 -3.41 15.04
CA ALA A 72 17.58 -3.63 14.88
C ALA A 72 17.14 -3.53 13.40
N SER A 73 16.03 -4.20 13.08
CA SER A 73 15.57 -4.33 11.68
C SER A 73 14.06 -4.23 11.56
N TRP A 74 13.62 -3.52 10.49
CA TRP A 74 12.26 -3.51 9.94
C TRP A 74 12.36 -3.65 8.42
N PRO A 75 12.59 -4.87 7.90
CA PRO A 75 13.21 -5.09 6.58
C PRO A 75 12.25 -4.91 5.39
N GLY A 76 11.05 -4.39 5.61
CA GLY A 76 10.09 -4.15 4.55
C GLY A 76 8.68 -3.90 5.06
N PHE A 77 7.73 -3.91 4.14
CA PHE A 77 6.33 -3.64 4.45
C PHE A 77 5.81 -4.54 5.57
N ARG A 78 5.27 -3.94 6.63
CA ARG A 78 4.72 -4.58 7.83
C ARG A 78 5.76 -5.33 8.68
N GLY A 79 7.04 -4.98 8.54
CA GLY A 79 8.11 -5.43 9.44
C GLY A 79 8.61 -6.85 9.23
N PRO A 80 9.36 -7.39 10.20
CA PRO A 80 10.07 -8.67 10.05
C PRO A 80 9.13 -9.85 9.77
N ASN A 81 7.98 -9.88 10.41
CA ASN A 81 6.99 -10.95 10.28
C ASN A 81 5.86 -10.62 9.28
N ARG A 82 5.94 -9.50 8.56
CA ARG A 82 4.95 -9.03 7.56
C ARG A 82 3.53 -8.86 8.12
N ASN A 83 3.39 -8.71 9.43
CA ASN A 83 2.10 -8.64 10.13
C ASN A 83 1.83 -7.28 10.81
N GLY A 84 2.77 -6.33 10.73
CA GLY A 84 2.66 -5.02 11.40
C GLY A 84 2.96 -5.07 12.90
N VAL A 85 3.59 -6.17 13.38
CA VAL A 85 3.90 -6.40 14.79
C VAL A 85 5.39 -6.55 14.97
N LEU A 86 5.94 -5.89 15.98
CA LEU A 86 7.29 -6.05 16.48
C LEU A 86 7.23 -6.59 17.93
N GLU A 87 7.82 -7.73 18.17
CA GLU A 87 8.08 -8.25 19.50
C GLU A 87 9.58 -8.21 19.72
N ASP A 88 10.04 -7.18 20.42
CA ASP A 88 11.46 -6.96 20.75
C ASP A 88 11.60 -6.50 22.19
N ALA A 89 11.85 -7.44 23.07
CA ALA A 89 12.04 -7.17 24.49
C ALA A 89 13.41 -6.51 24.82
N SER A 90 14.32 -6.41 23.86
CA SER A 90 15.65 -5.81 24.07
C SER A 90 15.61 -4.31 24.27
N VAL A 91 14.54 -3.65 23.77
CA VAL A 91 14.33 -2.21 23.92
C VAL A 91 12.98 -1.96 24.60
N PRO A 92 12.97 -1.60 25.89
CA PRO A 92 11.75 -1.16 26.57
C PRO A 92 11.15 0.07 25.88
N LEU A 93 9.84 0.09 25.67
CA LEU A 93 9.12 1.20 25.04
C LEU A 93 8.40 2.04 26.10
N ALA A 94 8.40 3.37 25.89
CA ALA A 94 7.80 4.31 26.82
C ALA A 94 6.26 4.28 26.72
N GLU A 95 5.59 4.06 27.84
CA GLU A 95 4.12 4.12 27.95
C GLU A 95 3.60 5.54 28.26
N GLN A 96 4.49 6.42 28.69
CA GLN A 96 4.22 7.83 28.98
C GLN A 96 5.23 8.68 28.20
N TRP A 97 4.72 9.72 27.58
CA TRP A 97 5.55 10.64 26.80
C TRP A 97 5.72 11.98 27.51
N PRO A 98 6.87 12.66 27.35
CA PRO A 98 7.06 14.00 27.89
C PRO A 98 6.00 14.99 27.42
N ALA A 99 5.67 15.97 28.25
CA ALA A 99 4.69 16.99 27.90
C ALA A 99 5.10 17.84 26.68
N GLU A 100 6.41 18.00 26.47
CA GLU A 100 7.01 18.65 25.32
C GLU A 100 7.01 17.78 24.04
N GLY A 101 6.57 16.52 24.13
CA GLY A 101 6.52 15.55 23.05
C GLY A 101 7.69 14.59 23.02
N LEU A 102 7.70 13.70 22.02
CA LEU A 102 8.78 12.74 21.82
C LEU A 102 10.05 13.42 21.29
N PRO A 103 11.24 12.98 21.71
CA PRO A 103 12.50 13.46 21.14
C PRO A 103 12.57 13.15 19.63
N LYS A 104 12.68 14.20 18.80
CA LYS A 104 12.95 14.06 17.38
C LYS A 104 14.46 13.87 17.20
N LEU A 105 14.86 12.69 16.74
CA LEU A 105 16.26 12.33 16.54
C LEU A 105 16.82 12.97 15.26
N TRP A 106 16.06 12.88 14.18
CA TRP A 106 16.38 13.50 12.90
C TRP A 106 15.12 13.68 12.03
N GLN A 107 15.29 14.51 11.00
CA GLN A 107 14.27 14.79 10.00
C GLN A 107 14.95 14.93 8.63
N VAL A 108 14.30 14.42 7.57
CA VAL A 108 14.77 14.57 6.18
C VAL A 108 13.62 14.99 5.27
N GLU A 109 13.95 15.79 4.28
CA GLU A 109 13.05 16.20 3.21
C GLU A 109 12.99 15.12 2.14
N LEU A 110 11.79 14.84 1.66
CA LEU A 110 11.49 13.91 0.56
C LEU A 110 10.62 14.61 -0.49
N GLY A 111 10.54 14.04 -1.67
CA GLY A 111 9.52 14.39 -2.64
C GLY A 111 8.11 13.97 -2.19
N GLU A 112 7.08 14.51 -2.84
CA GLU A 112 5.68 14.16 -2.52
C GLU A 112 5.44 12.65 -2.67
N GLY A 113 5.06 11.99 -1.59
CA GLY A 113 4.82 10.55 -1.61
C GLY A 113 4.35 9.99 -0.26
N TYR A 114 4.04 8.71 -0.28
CA TYR A 114 3.56 7.93 0.86
C TYR A 114 4.41 6.67 1.09
N ALA A 115 5.60 6.63 0.51
CA ALA A 115 6.51 5.51 0.66
C ALA A 115 6.98 5.39 2.12
N GLY A 116 6.77 4.24 2.74
CA GLY A 116 7.32 3.95 4.05
C GLY A 116 8.80 3.58 3.98
N ALA A 117 9.47 3.64 5.14
CA ALA A 117 10.86 3.23 5.28
C ALA A 117 11.00 1.72 5.52
N ALA A 118 12.12 1.14 5.05
CA ALA A 118 12.65 -0.13 5.54
C ALA A 118 13.94 0.14 6.31
N VAL A 119 14.20 -0.65 7.36
CA VAL A 119 15.39 -0.49 8.21
C VAL A 119 16.14 -1.81 8.27
N HIS A 120 17.44 -1.78 7.94
CA HIS A 120 18.29 -2.95 8.06
C HIS A 120 19.77 -2.55 8.10
N GLY A 121 20.58 -3.26 8.90
CA GLY A 121 22.03 -3.03 9.00
C GLY A 121 22.40 -1.58 9.33
N GLY A 122 21.66 -0.94 10.24
CA GLY A 122 21.89 0.44 10.66
C GLY A 122 21.52 1.50 9.60
N ARG A 123 20.82 1.11 8.55
CA ARG A 123 20.42 1.96 7.41
C ARG A 123 18.91 2.07 7.31
N VAL A 124 18.44 3.18 6.75
CA VAL A 124 17.03 3.47 6.45
C VAL A 124 16.90 3.64 4.94
N PHE A 125 16.08 2.83 4.31
CA PHE A 125 15.85 2.83 2.86
C PHE A 125 14.45 3.34 2.56
N VAL A 126 14.33 4.23 1.60
CA VAL A 126 13.05 4.76 1.13
C VAL A 126 13.10 5.00 -0.38
N ILE A 127 11.98 4.76 -1.06
CA ILE A 127 11.82 5.21 -2.44
C ILE A 127 11.20 6.61 -2.45
N ASP A 128 11.76 7.48 -3.26
CA ASP A 128 11.42 8.89 -3.38
C ASP A 128 11.24 9.27 -4.85
N TYR A 129 10.67 10.43 -5.12
CA TYR A 129 10.54 10.96 -6.47
C TYR A 129 10.97 12.41 -6.56
N ASP A 130 11.99 12.67 -7.35
CA ASP A 130 12.47 14.02 -7.66
C ASP A 130 11.63 14.62 -8.81
N MET A 131 10.69 15.48 -8.45
CA MET A 131 9.78 16.10 -9.40
C MET A 131 10.49 17.07 -10.36
N GLU A 132 11.54 17.74 -9.91
CA GLU A 132 12.27 18.72 -10.73
C GLU A 132 13.07 18.02 -11.81
N ARG A 133 13.75 16.92 -11.44
CA ARG A 133 14.57 16.12 -12.35
C ARG A 133 13.79 15.02 -13.04
N GLN A 134 12.53 14.78 -12.63
CA GLN A 134 11.67 13.68 -13.09
C GLN A 134 12.37 12.32 -13.01
N ARG A 135 12.79 11.97 -11.79
CA ARG A 135 13.51 10.73 -11.50
C ARG A 135 12.93 10.03 -10.29
N ASP A 136 12.79 8.70 -10.37
CA ASP A 136 12.70 7.89 -9.17
C ASP A 136 14.05 7.86 -8.47
N ALA A 137 14.05 7.88 -7.14
CA ALA A 137 15.25 7.86 -6.32
C ALA A 137 15.10 6.82 -5.20
N ILE A 138 16.03 5.91 -5.10
CA ILE A 138 16.17 5.00 -3.96
C ILE A 138 17.24 5.64 -3.07
N ARG A 139 16.84 6.02 -1.85
CA ARG A 139 17.67 6.76 -0.92
C ARG A 139 17.98 5.92 0.30
N CYS A 140 19.22 5.97 0.75
CA CYS A 140 19.71 5.29 1.94
C CYS A 140 20.25 6.30 2.94
N PHE A 141 19.73 6.25 4.16
CA PHE A 141 20.12 7.16 5.26
C PHE A 141 20.69 6.37 6.43
N SER A 142 21.45 7.04 7.29
CA SER A 142 21.86 6.52 8.59
C SER A 142 20.65 6.44 9.53
N LEU A 143 20.45 5.32 10.19
CA LEU A 143 19.46 5.20 11.25
C LEU A 143 19.81 6.09 12.46
N GLU A 144 21.10 6.41 12.66
CA GLU A 144 21.56 7.21 13.80
C GLU A 144 21.13 8.65 13.72
N ASP A 145 21.39 9.32 12.60
CA ASP A 145 21.33 10.76 12.47
C ASP A 145 20.60 11.27 11.20
N GLY A 146 20.08 10.36 10.36
CA GLY A 146 19.35 10.69 9.14
C GLY A 146 20.23 11.23 8.01
N ARG A 147 21.57 11.21 8.14
CA ARG A 147 22.47 11.62 7.05
C ARG A 147 22.40 10.64 5.91
N GLU A 148 22.35 11.15 4.67
CA GLU A 148 22.28 10.33 3.47
C GLU A 148 23.62 9.63 3.25
N ILE A 149 23.56 8.30 2.95
CA ILE A 149 24.74 7.46 2.69
C ILE A 149 24.95 7.32 1.21
N TRP A 150 23.87 6.99 0.47
CA TRP A 150 23.87 6.90 -0.97
C TRP A 150 22.46 7.14 -1.53
N ARG A 151 22.42 7.51 -2.81
CA ARG A 151 21.20 7.68 -3.60
C ARG A 151 21.43 7.09 -5.00
N TYR A 152 20.52 6.20 -5.41
CA TYR A 152 20.45 5.74 -6.80
C TYR A 152 19.20 6.32 -7.44
N SER A 153 19.34 6.97 -8.58
CA SER A 153 18.21 7.58 -9.27
C SER A 153 18.20 7.28 -10.76
N TYR A 154 17.02 7.11 -11.37
CA TYR A 154 16.85 6.84 -12.80
C TYR A 154 15.69 7.65 -13.37
N PRO A 155 15.71 8.01 -14.69
CA PRO A 155 14.69 8.81 -15.30
C PRO A 155 13.34 8.10 -15.34
N VAL A 156 12.29 8.77 -14.84
CA VAL A 156 10.89 8.31 -14.93
C VAL A 156 10.00 9.55 -15.02
N ARG A 157 9.30 9.71 -16.14
CA ARG A 157 8.33 10.81 -16.28
C ARG A 157 7.00 10.43 -15.65
N ILE A 158 6.62 11.14 -14.61
CA ILE A 158 5.37 10.94 -13.87
C ILE A 158 4.56 12.24 -13.88
N LYS A 159 3.28 12.12 -14.20
CA LYS A 159 2.34 13.22 -14.00
C LYS A 159 1.92 13.22 -12.53
N ARG A 160 1.99 14.38 -11.86
CA ARG A 160 1.52 14.51 -10.47
C ARG A 160 0.07 14.04 -10.37
N ASN A 161 -0.17 13.06 -9.49
CA ASN A 161 -1.48 12.50 -9.19
C ASN A 161 -1.46 12.03 -7.74
N HIS A 162 -1.72 12.90 -6.79
CA HIS A 162 -1.35 12.78 -5.39
C HIS A 162 0.17 12.59 -5.22
N GLY A 163 0.65 12.08 -4.08
CA GLY A 163 2.05 11.71 -3.91
C GLY A 163 2.46 10.57 -4.86
N MET A 164 3.67 10.58 -5.40
CA MET A 164 4.12 9.65 -6.44
C MET A 164 4.54 8.30 -5.87
N SER A 165 5.48 8.28 -4.93
CA SER A 165 6.03 7.04 -4.36
C SER A 165 5.14 6.51 -3.24
N ARG A 166 4.87 5.17 -3.21
CA ARG A 166 3.91 4.57 -2.26
C ARG A 166 4.42 3.30 -1.60
N THR A 167 5.42 2.65 -2.18
CA THR A 167 5.87 1.34 -1.76
C THR A 167 6.91 1.44 -0.64
N VAL A 168 7.01 0.38 0.15
CA VAL A 168 8.10 0.18 1.11
C VAL A 168 9.13 -0.71 0.45
N PRO A 169 10.43 -0.35 0.45
CA PRO A 169 11.49 -1.24 -0.02
C PRO A 169 11.50 -2.56 0.75
N ALA A 170 11.91 -3.65 0.10
CA ALA A 170 12.30 -4.87 0.78
C ALA A 170 13.83 -4.94 0.84
N VAL A 171 14.39 -5.28 2.00
CA VAL A 171 15.83 -5.29 2.22
C VAL A 171 16.27 -6.51 3.01
N ASN A 172 17.46 -7.03 2.69
CA ASN A 172 18.21 -8.00 3.50
C ASN A 172 19.70 -7.60 3.56
N ASP A 173 20.58 -8.48 4.03
CA ASP A 173 22.01 -8.18 4.18
C ASP A 173 22.70 -7.77 2.89
N LYS A 174 22.18 -8.21 1.70
CA LYS A 174 22.83 -8.02 0.41
C LYS A 174 22.05 -7.10 -0.52
N TYR A 175 20.72 -7.16 -0.50
CA TYR A 175 19.88 -6.55 -1.53
C TYR A 175 18.88 -5.58 -0.95
N VAL A 176 18.61 -4.51 -1.67
CA VAL A 176 17.41 -3.69 -1.52
C VAL A 176 16.65 -3.71 -2.84
N VAL A 177 15.36 -4.10 -2.76
CA VAL A 177 14.47 -4.14 -3.92
C VAL A 177 13.33 -3.15 -3.71
N THR A 178 13.07 -2.34 -4.73
CA THR A 178 11.99 -1.34 -4.73
C THR A 178 11.06 -1.54 -5.91
N MET A 179 9.83 -1.06 -5.79
CA MET A 179 8.91 -0.91 -6.92
C MET A 179 8.52 0.55 -7.05
N GLY A 180 8.91 1.18 -8.15
CA GLY A 180 8.61 2.57 -8.46
C GLY A 180 7.16 2.77 -8.92
N PRO A 181 6.69 4.03 -8.98
CA PRO A 181 5.32 4.38 -9.35
C PRO A 181 4.85 3.80 -10.69
N LYS A 182 5.75 3.67 -11.65
CA LYS A 182 5.49 3.12 -13.00
C LYS A 182 5.70 1.61 -13.09
N CYS A 183 5.70 0.90 -11.96
CA CYS A 183 5.92 -0.55 -11.88
C CYS A 183 7.33 -0.99 -12.33
N HIS A 184 8.34 -0.10 -12.24
CA HIS A 184 9.73 -0.49 -12.37
C HIS A 184 10.19 -1.14 -11.07
N VAL A 185 10.71 -2.34 -11.15
CA VAL A 185 11.33 -3.04 -10.01
C VAL A 185 12.84 -2.92 -10.15
N VAL A 186 13.49 -2.35 -9.13
CA VAL A 186 14.92 -2.12 -9.12
C VAL A 186 15.56 -2.87 -7.96
N CYS A 187 16.63 -3.61 -8.23
CA CYS A 187 17.48 -4.24 -7.23
C CYS A 187 18.84 -3.57 -7.19
N LEU A 188 19.27 -3.22 -5.98
CA LEU A 188 20.58 -2.65 -5.70
C LEU A 188 21.27 -3.47 -4.62
N ASP A 189 22.60 -3.35 -4.55
CA ASP A 189 23.36 -3.75 -3.37
C ASP A 189 22.97 -2.87 -2.18
N ALA A 190 22.54 -3.47 -1.07
CA ALA A 190 22.01 -2.73 0.07
C ALA A 190 23.08 -1.88 0.79
N ALA A 191 24.35 -2.29 0.75
CA ALA A 191 25.43 -1.58 1.43
C ALA A 191 25.90 -0.37 0.62
N THR A 192 26.01 -0.52 -0.69
CA THR A 192 26.71 0.44 -1.57
C THR A 192 25.79 1.21 -2.52
N GLY A 193 24.53 0.77 -2.71
CA GLY A 193 23.62 1.32 -3.71
C GLY A 193 23.96 0.92 -5.15
N THR A 194 24.92 0.03 -5.36
CA THR A 194 25.34 -0.41 -6.69
C THR A 194 24.20 -1.14 -7.39
N PHE A 195 23.90 -0.71 -8.61
CA PHE A 195 22.85 -1.29 -9.45
C PHE A 195 23.16 -2.76 -9.80
N LYS A 196 22.14 -3.61 -9.67
CA LYS A 196 22.19 -5.00 -10.11
C LYS A 196 21.32 -5.24 -11.34
N TRP A 197 20.04 -4.98 -11.25
CA TRP A 197 19.10 -5.15 -12.36
C TRP A 197 17.84 -4.31 -12.17
N MET A 198 17.07 -4.17 -13.26
CA MET A 198 15.76 -3.54 -13.32
C MET A 198 14.84 -4.39 -14.17
N ILE A 199 13.58 -4.50 -13.77
CA ILE A 199 12.48 -5.11 -14.53
C ILE A 199 11.38 -4.06 -14.71
N ASP A 200 10.93 -3.86 -15.94
CA ASP A 200 9.76 -3.04 -16.28
C ASP A 200 8.52 -3.94 -16.37
N LEU A 201 7.76 -4.03 -15.27
CA LEU A 201 6.58 -4.90 -15.25
C LEU A 201 5.51 -4.48 -16.27
N ALA A 202 5.39 -3.19 -16.57
CA ALA A 202 4.45 -2.70 -17.56
C ALA A 202 4.87 -3.08 -18.99
N GLY A 203 6.14 -2.85 -19.32
CA GLY A 203 6.70 -3.16 -20.65
C GLY A 203 6.85 -4.66 -20.89
N GLU A 204 7.43 -5.37 -19.95
CA GLU A 204 7.83 -6.77 -20.13
C GLU A 204 6.68 -7.76 -19.86
N TYR A 205 5.83 -7.48 -18.85
CA TYR A 205 4.74 -8.39 -18.43
C TYR A 205 3.36 -7.87 -18.80
N GLY A 206 3.24 -6.64 -19.31
CA GLY A 206 1.97 -6.01 -19.64
C GLY A 206 1.12 -5.70 -18.41
N THR A 207 1.78 -5.47 -17.27
CA THR A 207 1.12 -5.01 -16.05
C THR A 207 0.42 -3.69 -16.32
N ARG A 208 -0.85 -3.58 -15.94
CA ARG A 208 -1.54 -2.30 -15.89
C ARG A 208 -1.17 -1.55 -14.63
N GLU A 209 -0.64 -0.36 -14.80
CA GLU A 209 -0.39 0.56 -13.70
C GLU A 209 -1.70 0.80 -12.92
N PRO A 210 -1.72 0.55 -11.60
CA PRO A 210 -2.90 0.81 -10.79
C PRO A 210 -3.26 2.30 -10.75
N LEU A 211 -4.53 2.60 -10.46
CA LEU A 211 -4.95 3.98 -10.18
C LEU A 211 -4.07 4.55 -9.05
N TRP A 212 -3.55 5.77 -9.23
CA TRP A 212 -2.59 6.43 -8.32
C TRP A 212 -1.20 5.79 -8.25
N TYR A 213 -0.77 5.05 -9.28
CA TYR A 213 0.53 4.40 -9.40
C TYR A 213 0.67 3.10 -8.58
N ALA A 214 1.83 2.44 -8.71
CA ALA A 214 2.08 1.19 -7.99
C ALA A 214 2.13 1.40 -6.46
N GLY A 215 1.47 0.54 -5.72
CA GLY A 215 1.48 0.50 -4.26
C GLY A 215 1.85 -0.87 -3.68
N GLN A 216 2.00 -1.89 -4.53
CA GLN A 216 2.46 -3.21 -4.13
C GLN A 216 3.92 -3.16 -3.67
N CYS A 217 4.18 -3.53 -2.42
CA CYS A 217 5.53 -3.65 -1.89
C CYS A 217 6.17 -4.98 -2.30
N PRO A 218 7.43 -4.99 -2.74
CA PRO A 218 8.14 -6.23 -3.02
C PRO A 218 8.36 -7.04 -1.73
N LEU A 219 8.51 -8.37 -1.88
CA LEU A 219 8.79 -9.28 -0.77
C LEU A 219 10.06 -10.06 -1.06
N ILE A 220 11.12 -9.86 -0.25
CA ILE A 220 12.30 -10.71 -0.31
C ILE A 220 12.12 -11.89 0.64
N VAL A 221 12.33 -13.10 0.13
CA VAL A 221 12.43 -14.34 0.88
C VAL A 221 13.72 -15.03 0.43
N ASP A 222 14.63 -15.28 1.35
CA ASP A 222 15.98 -15.77 1.08
C ASP A 222 16.71 -14.90 0.04
N ASN A 223 17.01 -15.43 -1.14
CA ASN A 223 17.64 -14.72 -2.26
C ASN A 223 16.69 -14.43 -3.42
N ALA A 224 15.38 -14.60 -3.25
CA ALA A 224 14.40 -14.30 -4.26
C ALA A 224 13.49 -13.14 -3.86
N VAL A 225 13.15 -12.27 -4.80
CA VAL A 225 12.06 -11.31 -4.64
C VAL A 225 10.80 -11.87 -5.28
N ILE A 226 9.70 -11.80 -4.53
CA ILE A 226 8.39 -12.25 -4.96
C ILE A 226 7.59 -11.02 -5.40
N LEU A 227 7.05 -11.09 -6.61
CA LEU A 227 6.32 -10.01 -7.27
C LEU A 227 4.99 -10.53 -7.82
N ALA A 228 4.00 -9.67 -7.91
CA ALA A 228 2.73 -9.99 -8.55
C ALA A 228 2.45 -8.99 -9.69
N PRO A 229 3.02 -9.22 -10.88
CA PRO A 229 2.76 -8.39 -12.06
C PRO A 229 1.27 -8.30 -12.40
N ALA A 230 0.51 -9.38 -12.19
CA ALA A 230 -0.88 -9.52 -12.63
C ALA A 230 -1.09 -8.95 -14.04
N GLY A 231 -0.14 -9.29 -14.91
CA GLY A 231 -0.04 -8.83 -16.28
C GLY A 231 -0.78 -9.73 -17.26
N ARG A 232 -0.34 -9.76 -18.53
CA ARG A 232 -1.03 -10.52 -19.58
C ARG A 232 -1.01 -12.03 -19.33
N GLU A 233 0.13 -12.58 -18.90
CA GLU A 233 0.36 -14.03 -18.77
C GLU A 233 0.83 -14.44 -17.38
N THR A 234 1.30 -13.50 -16.57
CA THR A 234 1.93 -13.76 -15.28
C THR A 234 1.15 -13.09 -14.15
N LEU A 235 0.61 -13.89 -13.24
CA LEU A 235 -0.03 -13.43 -12.02
C LEU A 235 1.02 -13.06 -10.96
N MET A 236 1.85 -14.03 -10.62
CA MET A 236 2.93 -13.91 -9.63
C MET A 236 4.22 -14.52 -10.18
N MET A 237 5.36 -14.07 -9.64
CA MET A 237 6.67 -14.63 -10.01
C MET A 237 7.69 -14.48 -8.88
N GLY A 238 8.63 -15.40 -8.86
CA GLY A 238 9.87 -15.32 -8.10
C GLY A 238 11.01 -14.92 -9.02
N VAL A 239 11.84 -13.97 -8.56
CA VAL A 239 13.00 -13.46 -9.30
C VAL A 239 14.24 -13.55 -8.41
N ASP A 240 15.31 -14.10 -8.92
CA ASP A 240 16.59 -14.17 -8.21
C ASP A 240 17.17 -12.76 -8.00
N CYS A 241 17.45 -12.41 -6.73
CA CYS A 241 17.92 -11.07 -6.37
C CYS A 241 19.30 -10.72 -6.91
N GLU A 242 20.17 -11.72 -7.16
CA GLU A 242 21.51 -11.45 -7.70
C GLU A 242 21.46 -11.15 -9.20
N THR A 243 20.68 -11.93 -9.95
CA THR A 243 20.74 -11.95 -11.42
C THR A 243 19.57 -11.25 -12.10
N GLY A 244 18.43 -11.03 -11.40
CA GLY A 244 17.21 -10.56 -12.02
C GLY A 244 16.48 -11.62 -12.87
N GLN A 245 16.98 -12.86 -12.90
CA GLN A 245 16.34 -13.92 -13.66
C GLN A 245 15.10 -14.47 -12.95
N THR A 246 14.06 -14.73 -13.73
CA THR A 246 12.86 -15.38 -13.22
C THR A 246 13.14 -16.81 -12.83
N VAL A 247 12.84 -17.15 -11.57
CA VAL A 247 12.96 -18.52 -11.02
C VAL A 247 11.70 -19.33 -11.31
N TRP A 248 10.53 -18.73 -11.13
CA TRP A 248 9.24 -19.34 -11.42
C TRP A 248 8.20 -18.29 -11.79
N LYS A 249 7.13 -18.69 -12.48
CA LYS A 249 5.97 -17.86 -12.83
C LYS A 249 4.69 -18.65 -12.63
N THR A 250 3.66 -17.97 -12.12
CA THR A 250 2.29 -18.47 -12.06
C THR A 250 1.49 -17.80 -13.18
N PRO A 251 0.73 -18.54 -14.00
CA PRO A 251 -0.15 -17.96 -15.01
C PRO A 251 -1.20 -17.03 -14.38
N THR A 252 -1.55 -15.97 -15.10
CA THR A 252 -2.64 -15.08 -14.70
C THR A 252 -4.01 -15.63 -15.07
N PHE A 253 -5.05 -15.12 -14.44
CA PHE A 253 -6.44 -15.36 -14.82
C PHE A 253 -6.94 -14.25 -15.75
N ASP A 254 -7.95 -14.56 -16.56
CA ASP A 254 -8.56 -13.58 -17.45
C ASP A 254 -9.06 -12.36 -16.65
N ARG A 255 -8.72 -11.15 -17.12
CA ARG A 255 -9.07 -9.84 -16.54
C ARG A 255 -8.45 -9.47 -15.18
N TRP A 256 -7.71 -10.36 -14.53
CA TRP A 256 -7.03 -10.02 -13.28
C TRP A 256 -5.92 -9.00 -13.54
N GLN A 257 -5.86 -7.96 -12.71
CA GLN A 257 -4.90 -6.88 -12.82
C GLN A 257 -4.27 -6.57 -11.45
N MET A 258 -3.13 -5.91 -11.48
CA MET A 258 -2.44 -5.46 -10.28
C MET A 258 -3.32 -4.53 -9.45
N THR A 259 -3.27 -4.70 -8.14
CA THR A 259 -3.81 -3.79 -7.13
C THR A 259 -2.68 -3.18 -6.31
N HIS A 260 -2.98 -2.37 -5.31
CA HIS A 260 -1.98 -1.87 -4.35
C HIS A 260 -1.66 -2.89 -3.24
N THR A 261 -2.37 -4.01 -3.18
CA THR A 261 -2.12 -5.02 -2.13
C THR A 261 -0.74 -5.63 -2.29
N SER A 262 -0.09 -5.91 -1.17
CA SER A 262 1.18 -6.61 -1.14
C SER A 262 0.99 -8.10 -0.89
N ILE A 263 1.98 -8.89 -1.29
CA ILE A 263 1.96 -10.35 -1.16
C ILE A 263 2.12 -10.74 0.31
N LEU A 264 1.26 -11.66 0.77
CA LEU A 264 1.30 -12.25 2.09
C LEU A 264 2.00 -13.60 2.05
N PRO A 265 3.16 -13.80 2.69
CA PRO A 265 3.68 -15.14 2.97
C PRO A 265 2.89 -15.77 4.12
N MET A 266 2.43 -17.00 3.94
CA MET A 266 1.77 -17.78 5.00
C MET A 266 1.93 -19.28 4.78
N THR A 267 1.41 -20.10 5.68
CA THR A 267 1.42 -21.56 5.55
C THR A 267 0.02 -22.15 5.65
N PHE A 268 -0.24 -23.18 4.86
CA PHE A 268 -1.44 -24.02 4.95
C PHE A 268 -1.01 -25.42 5.41
N GLY A 269 -1.00 -25.67 6.73
CA GLY A 269 -0.33 -26.80 7.31
C GLY A 269 1.19 -26.68 7.09
N GLU A 270 1.80 -27.66 6.42
CA GLU A 270 3.22 -27.65 6.07
C GLU A 270 3.52 -26.93 4.74
N GLN A 271 2.50 -26.58 3.96
CA GLN A 271 2.66 -25.95 2.66
C GLN A 271 2.90 -24.45 2.80
N ALA A 272 4.13 -24.01 2.57
CA ALA A 272 4.45 -22.58 2.46
C ALA A 272 3.86 -22.00 1.17
N ALA A 273 3.28 -20.80 1.27
CA ALA A 273 2.52 -20.20 0.18
C ALA A 273 2.68 -18.68 0.16
N TYR A 274 2.41 -18.09 -1.00
CA TYR A 274 2.23 -16.66 -1.20
C TYR A 274 0.79 -16.36 -1.61
N VAL A 275 0.11 -15.49 -0.86
CA VAL A 275 -1.27 -15.08 -1.13
C VAL A 275 -1.28 -13.67 -1.68
N TYR A 276 -2.02 -13.45 -2.77
CA TYR A 276 -2.16 -12.16 -3.40
C TYR A 276 -3.61 -11.87 -3.80
N ALA A 277 -4.05 -10.63 -3.58
CA ALA A 277 -5.37 -10.15 -3.99
C ALA A 277 -5.25 -9.21 -5.19
N ALA A 278 -5.64 -9.70 -6.36
CA ALA A 278 -5.77 -8.92 -7.59
C ALA A 278 -7.16 -8.27 -7.69
N THR A 279 -7.44 -7.58 -8.80
CA THR A 279 -8.72 -6.86 -8.99
C THR A 279 -9.96 -7.77 -8.94
N ASP A 280 -9.85 -9.00 -9.43
CA ASP A 280 -10.99 -9.89 -9.65
C ASP A 280 -10.92 -11.18 -8.84
N GLY A 281 -10.00 -11.27 -7.87
CA GLY A 281 -9.93 -12.42 -6.98
C GLY A 281 -8.69 -12.46 -6.11
N ILE A 282 -8.61 -13.53 -5.31
CA ILE A 282 -7.46 -13.87 -4.46
C ILE A 282 -6.92 -15.20 -4.93
N ALA A 283 -5.61 -15.34 -5.01
CA ALA A 283 -4.93 -16.59 -5.30
C ALA A 283 -3.82 -16.86 -4.30
N ALA A 284 -3.53 -18.12 -4.06
CA ALA A 284 -2.34 -18.58 -3.36
C ALA A 284 -1.53 -19.51 -4.26
N VAL A 285 -0.21 -19.34 -4.20
CA VAL A 285 0.74 -20.17 -4.93
C VAL A 285 1.75 -20.79 -3.97
N SER A 286 2.29 -21.94 -4.34
CA SER A 286 3.38 -22.59 -3.61
C SER A 286 4.61 -21.68 -3.54
N ALA A 287 5.17 -21.51 -2.35
CA ALA A 287 6.37 -20.72 -2.17
C ALA A 287 7.61 -21.37 -2.83
N ALA A 288 7.59 -22.68 -3.05
CA ALA A 288 8.70 -23.41 -3.63
C ALA A 288 8.88 -23.18 -5.14
N ASP A 289 7.76 -23.15 -5.89
CA ASP A 289 7.81 -23.21 -7.35
C ASP A 289 6.74 -22.39 -8.08
N GLY A 290 5.92 -21.62 -7.33
CA GLY A 290 4.85 -20.82 -7.91
C GLY A 290 3.64 -21.61 -8.42
N THR A 291 3.56 -22.92 -8.15
CA THR A 291 2.38 -23.73 -8.51
C THR A 291 1.12 -23.18 -7.83
N LEU A 292 0.04 -23.00 -8.59
CA LEU A 292 -1.23 -22.54 -8.06
C LEU A 292 -1.79 -23.55 -7.05
N LEU A 293 -2.02 -23.11 -5.81
CA LEU A 293 -2.63 -23.93 -4.75
C LEU A 293 -4.14 -23.77 -4.72
N TRP A 294 -4.64 -22.55 -4.78
CA TRP A 294 -6.05 -22.24 -4.84
C TRP A 294 -6.29 -20.82 -5.35
N HIS A 295 -7.50 -20.54 -5.80
CA HIS A 295 -7.98 -19.21 -6.09
C HIS A 295 -9.48 -19.10 -5.80
N THR A 296 -9.96 -17.85 -5.66
CA THR A 296 -11.39 -17.55 -5.53
C THR A 296 -11.67 -16.18 -6.16
N ASP A 297 -12.82 -16.05 -6.81
CA ASP A 297 -13.35 -14.79 -7.34
C ASP A 297 -14.40 -14.14 -6.40
N ALA A 298 -14.53 -14.66 -5.18
CA ALA A 298 -15.42 -14.11 -4.16
C ALA A 298 -15.02 -12.70 -3.73
N TRP A 299 -13.74 -12.32 -3.87
CA TRP A 299 -13.24 -10.99 -3.60
C TRP A 299 -12.93 -10.24 -4.88
N ARG A 300 -13.73 -9.22 -5.17
CA ARG A 300 -13.52 -8.33 -6.33
C ARG A 300 -13.45 -6.90 -5.86
N LEU A 301 -12.31 -6.26 -6.10
CA LEU A 301 -12.07 -4.88 -5.69
C LEU A 301 -11.04 -4.20 -6.59
N ARG A 302 -11.51 -3.33 -7.48
CA ARG A 302 -10.64 -2.61 -8.43
C ARG A 302 -9.58 -1.76 -7.74
N ILE A 303 -9.90 -1.18 -6.58
CA ILE A 303 -8.98 -0.37 -5.77
C ILE A 303 -8.75 -1.12 -4.45
N GLY A 304 -7.97 -2.21 -4.51
CA GLY A 304 -7.52 -2.94 -3.33
C GLY A 304 -6.24 -2.32 -2.79
N VAL A 305 -6.23 -1.88 -1.54
CA VAL A 305 -5.05 -1.30 -0.86
C VAL A 305 -4.64 -2.16 0.33
N ALA A 306 -5.55 -2.42 1.26
CA ALA A 306 -5.29 -3.30 2.38
C ALA A 306 -4.98 -4.73 1.89
N SER A 307 -3.85 -5.27 2.31
CA SER A 307 -3.36 -6.59 1.90
C SER A 307 -4.10 -7.73 2.63
N PRO A 308 -4.14 -8.94 2.07
CA PRO A 308 -4.56 -10.12 2.82
C PRO A 308 -3.77 -10.29 4.10
N MET A 309 -4.37 -10.92 5.11
CA MET A 309 -3.81 -11.13 6.44
C MET A 309 -3.97 -12.58 6.87
N ASP A 310 -2.90 -13.18 7.39
CA ASP A 310 -2.96 -14.45 8.10
C ASP A 310 -3.50 -14.21 9.52
N VAL A 311 -4.58 -14.89 9.87
CA VAL A 311 -5.16 -14.85 11.23
C VAL A 311 -5.12 -16.22 11.92
N GLY A 312 -4.22 -17.07 11.44
CA GLY A 312 -3.96 -18.39 11.99
C GLY A 312 -4.93 -19.46 11.50
N GLU A 313 -4.56 -20.72 11.73
CA GLU A 313 -5.37 -21.91 11.43
C GLU A 313 -5.82 -22.01 9.97
N GLY A 314 -5.00 -21.51 9.02
CA GLY A 314 -5.31 -21.49 7.59
C GLY A 314 -6.41 -20.52 7.20
N ARG A 315 -6.65 -19.49 8.02
CA ARG A 315 -7.63 -18.43 7.74
C ARG A 315 -6.98 -17.21 7.12
N VAL A 316 -7.60 -16.68 6.09
CA VAL A 316 -7.19 -15.43 5.42
C VAL A 316 -8.26 -14.38 5.62
N PHE A 317 -7.90 -13.27 6.26
CA PHE A 317 -8.76 -12.09 6.37
C PHE A 317 -8.35 -11.04 5.36
N ILE A 318 -9.31 -10.40 4.70
CA ILE A 318 -9.08 -9.27 3.82
C ILE A 318 -10.13 -8.19 4.08
N ALA A 319 -9.69 -6.94 4.10
CA ALA A 319 -10.55 -5.78 4.19
C ALA A 319 -10.34 -4.87 2.98
N GLY A 320 -11.37 -4.16 2.56
CA GLY A 320 -11.31 -3.19 1.48
C GLY A 320 -11.99 -1.90 1.88
N GLY A 321 -11.52 -0.81 1.31
CA GLY A 321 -12.14 0.50 1.36
C GLY A 321 -13.17 0.70 0.25
N TYR A 322 -13.56 1.96 0.07
CA TYR A 322 -14.44 2.36 -1.04
C TYR A 322 -15.75 1.56 -1.09
N ASN A 323 -16.36 1.35 0.10
CA ASN A 323 -17.61 0.59 0.31
C ASN A 323 -17.52 -0.92 0.06
N LYS A 324 -16.33 -1.53 0.13
CA LYS A 324 -16.21 -2.99 -0.07
C LYS A 324 -16.50 -3.80 1.21
N GLY A 325 -16.04 -3.36 2.37
CA GLY A 325 -16.18 -4.15 3.60
C GLY A 325 -15.03 -5.12 3.84
N ALA A 326 -15.30 -6.28 4.43
CA ALA A 326 -14.27 -7.27 4.73
C ALA A 326 -14.78 -8.71 4.54
N MET A 327 -13.86 -9.66 4.41
CA MET A 327 -14.16 -11.08 4.22
C MET A 327 -13.17 -11.95 4.99
N MET A 328 -13.67 -13.07 5.55
CA MET A 328 -12.85 -14.12 6.13
C MET A 328 -13.00 -15.40 5.31
N LEU A 329 -11.86 -15.95 4.89
CA LEU A 329 -11.77 -17.26 4.25
C LEU A 329 -11.16 -18.27 5.21
N GLN A 330 -11.67 -19.50 5.20
CA GLN A 330 -11.01 -20.71 5.70
C GLN A 330 -10.46 -21.46 4.51
N ILE A 331 -9.19 -21.84 4.53
CA ILE A 331 -8.61 -22.70 3.51
C ILE A 331 -8.59 -24.13 4.05
N GLU A 332 -9.46 -24.96 3.49
CA GLU A 332 -9.62 -26.37 3.87
C GLU A 332 -8.74 -27.25 2.97
N ARG A 333 -8.01 -28.19 3.56
CA ARG A 333 -7.32 -29.22 2.78
C ARG A 333 -8.31 -30.34 2.46
N GLN A 334 -8.54 -30.60 1.18
CA GLN A 334 -9.38 -31.68 0.67
C GLN A 334 -8.54 -32.60 -0.22
N ALA A 335 -8.10 -33.73 0.34
CA ALA A 335 -7.10 -34.64 -0.27
C ALA A 335 -5.80 -33.86 -0.56
N GLU A 336 -5.40 -33.72 -1.82
CA GLU A 336 -4.21 -33.00 -2.26
C GLU A 336 -4.48 -31.53 -2.61
N ASN A 337 -5.74 -31.07 -2.57
CA ASN A 337 -6.14 -29.73 -2.97
C ASN A 337 -6.43 -28.83 -1.76
N PHE A 338 -6.26 -27.54 -1.96
CA PHE A 338 -6.72 -26.50 -1.04
C PHE A 338 -7.98 -25.84 -1.58
N VAL A 339 -9.02 -25.74 -0.74
CA VAL A 339 -10.32 -25.19 -1.14
C VAL A 339 -10.67 -24.00 -0.24
N PRO A 340 -10.77 -22.79 -0.81
CA PRO A 340 -11.20 -21.62 -0.05
C PRO A 340 -12.70 -21.66 0.22
N LYS A 341 -13.07 -21.49 1.49
CA LYS A 341 -14.45 -21.42 1.96
C LYS A 341 -14.67 -20.10 2.65
N MET A 342 -15.63 -19.31 2.20
CA MET A 342 -16.01 -18.08 2.88
C MET A 342 -16.71 -18.39 4.20
N LEU A 343 -16.14 -17.91 5.31
CA LEU A 343 -16.75 -18.00 6.64
C LEU A 343 -17.78 -16.91 6.83
N PHE A 344 -17.43 -15.68 6.45
CA PHE A 344 -18.35 -14.53 6.47
C PHE A 344 -17.84 -13.40 5.55
N GLU A 345 -18.76 -12.51 5.18
CA GLU A 345 -18.51 -11.21 4.59
C GLU A 345 -19.15 -10.13 5.48
N LEU A 346 -18.43 -9.04 5.72
CA LEU A 346 -18.90 -7.92 6.53
C LEU A 346 -19.18 -6.72 5.61
N PRO A 347 -20.31 -6.03 5.80
CA PRO A 347 -20.57 -4.79 5.09
C PRO A 347 -19.63 -3.67 5.58
N PRO A 348 -19.39 -2.63 4.78
CA PRO A 348 -18.45 -1.55 5.12
C PRO A 348 -18.86 -0.77 6.37
N ALA A 349 -20.15 -0.76 6.73
CA ALA A 349 -20.65 -0.15 7.98
C ALA A 349 -20.19 -0.90 9.25
N VAL A 350 -19.89 -2.20 9.14
CA VAL A 350 -19.38 -3.02 10.25
C VAL A 350 -17.86 -2.96 10.28
N PHE A 351 -17.20 -3.34 9.17
CA PHE A 351 -15.75 -3.29 9.03
C PHE A 351 -15.35 -3.11 7.57
N GLY A 352 -14.34 -2.31 7.36
CA GLY A 352 -13.65 -2.10 6.09
C GLY A 352 -12.36 -1.33 6.39
N SER A 353 -11.45 -1.23 5.43
CA SER A 353 -10.25 -0.43 5.56
C SER A 353 -9.94 0.25 4.23
N ASP A 354 -9.86 1.59 4.26
CA ASP A 354 -9.64 2.37 3.04
C ASP A 354 -8.21 2.19 2.51
N GLN A 355 -7.19 2.20 3.40
CA GLN A 355 -5.78 2.12 3.00
C GLN A 355 -4.95 1.14 3.83
N GLN A 356 -5.10 1.16 5.16
CA GLN A 356 -4.20 0.42 6.02
C GLN A 356 -4.62 -1.04 6.17
N THR A 357 -3.67 -1.95 6.07
CA THR A 357 -3.94 -3.36 6.38
C THR A 357 -4.17 -3.51 7.89
N PRO A 358 -5.27 -4.10 8.33
CA PRO A 358 -5.52 -4.38 9.76
C PRO A 358 -4.42 -5.24 10.37
N ILE A 359 -4.38 -5.33 11.70
CA ILE A 359 -3.40 -6.12 12.44
C ILE A 359 -4.13 -7.21 13.24
N TYR A 360 -3.73 -8.45 13.04
CA TYR A 360 -4.09 -9.56 13.90
C TYR A 360 -3.09 -9.66 15.06
N TYR A 361 -3.59 -9.54 16.30
CA TYR A 361 -2.76 -9.61 17.50
C TYR A 361 -3.58 -10.10 18.68
N GLY A 362 -3.03 -11.04 19.47
CA GLY A 362 -3.70 -11.54 20.67
C GLY A 362 -5.06 -12.19 20.44
N GLY A 363 -5.29 -12.82 19.29
CA GLY A 363 -6.54 -13.51 18.97
C GLY A 363 -7.68 -12.60 18.45
N VAL A 364 -7.39 -11.34 18.17
CA VAL A 364 -8.37 -10.35 17.65
C VAL A 364 -7.76 -9.53 16.52
N ILE A 365 -8.60 -8.82 15.77
CA ILE A 365 -8.21 -7.94 14.68
C ILE A 365 -8.39 -6.49 15.10
N TYR A 366 -7.35 -5.67 14.91
CA TYR A 366 -7.39 -4.22 15.09
C TYR A 366 -7.33 -3.53 13.72
N GLY A 367 -8.17 -2.51 13.52
CA GLY A 367 -8.15 -1.75 12.28
C GLY A 367 -8.96 -0.48 12.35
N VAL A 368 -8.67 0.47 11.47
CA VAL A 368 -9.40 1.72 11.33
C VAL A 368 -10.48 1.55 10.27
N ARG A 369 -11.74 1.76 10.67
CA ARG A 369 -12.90 1.67 9.78
C ARG A 369 -13.06 2.91 8.88
N PRO A 370 -13.95 2.87 7.87
CA PRO A 370 -14.23 4.03 7.02
C PRO A 370 -14.71 5.29 7.78
N ASP A 371 -15.34 5.13 8.97
CA ASP A 371 -15.72 6.24 9.85
C ASP A 371 -14.56 6.81 10.68
N LYS A 372 -13.33 6.32 10.41
CA LYS A 372 -12.04 6.73 10.98
C LYS A 372 -11.84 6.34 12.45
N GLN A 373 -12.72 5.51 13.01
CA GLN A 373 -12.53 4.95 14.34
C GLN A 373 -11.64 3.71 14.30
N LEU A 374 -10.73 3.58 15.26
CA LEU A 374 -10.05 2.34 15.54
C LEU A 374 -11.02 1.37 16.22
N VAL A 375 -11.05 0.14 15.79
CA VAL A 375 -11.86 -0.93 16.38
C VAL A 375 -11.04 -2.17 16.72
N CYS A 376 -11.52 -2.91 17.69
CA CYS A 376 -11.13 -4.28 17.97
C CYS A 376 -12.27 -5.22 17.57
N MET A 377 -11.98 -6.23 16.78
CA MET A 377 -12.93 -7.18 16.23
C MET A 377 -12.51 -8.61 16.56
N ALA A 378 -13.44 -9.43 17.00
CA ALA A 378 -13.24 -10.86 17.18
C ALA A 378 -13.14 -11.58 15.82
N LEU A 379 -12.62 -12.81 15.80
CA LEU A 379 -12.44 -13.57 14.57
C LEU A 379 -13.77 -14.08 13.95
N ASP A 380 -14.87 -13.93 14.64
CA ASP A 380 -16.22 -14.17 14.12
C ASP A 380 -16.87 -12.93 13.45
N GLY A 381 -16.15 -11.81 13.41
CA GLY A 381 -16.59 -10.55 12.82
C GLY A 381 -17.31 -9.61 13.82
N THR A 382 -17.45 -10.00 15.08
CA THR A 382 -18.07 -9.17 16.11
C THR A 382 -17.16 -8.04 16.55
N ILE A 383 -17.62 -6.78 16.49
CA ILE A 383 -16.89 -5.63 17.04
C ILE A 383 -16.98 -5.66 18.56
N ARG A 384 -15.83 -5.77 19.23
CA ARG A 384 -15.73 -5.76 20.68
C ARG A 384 -15.80 -4.35 21.25
N TRP A 385 -15.07 -3.41 20.62
CA TRP A 385 -15.11 -2.00 20.97
C TRP A 385 -14.68 -1.12 19.78
N ALA A 386 -15.02 0.17 19.88
CA ALA A 386 -14.57 1.23 18.99
C ALA A 386 -14.00 2.39 19.82
N SER A 387 -13.04 3.15 19.24
CA SER A 387 -12.37 4.26 19.92
C SER A 387 -13.26 5.47 20.22
N GLY A 388 -14.47 5.51 19.64
CA GLY A 388 -15.40 6.61 19.78
C GLY A 388 -15.12 7.79 18.83
N THR A 389 -16.09 8.68 18.71
CA THR A 389 -16.05 9.82 17.76
C THR A 389 -15.00 10.85 18.09
N GLU A 390 -14.54 10.92 19.35
CA GLU A 390 -13.46 11.79 19.82
C GLU A 390 -12.06 11.31 19.42
N ASN A 391 -11.94 10.02 19.03
CA ASN A 391 -10.66 9.39 18.67
C ASN A 391 -10.75 8.81 17.27
N ARG A 392 -10.54 9.67 16.28
CA ARG A 392 -10.50 9.33 14.85
C ARG A 392 -9.10 9.47 14.30
N TYR A 393 -8.71 8.54 13.44
CA TYR A 393 -7.32 8.39 12.96
C TYR A 393 -7.18 8.58 11.45
N GLY A 394 -8.22 9.07 10.78
CA GLY A 394 -8.17 9.37 9.35
C GLY A 394 -7.85 8.13 8.50
N LEU A 395 -6.92 8.29 7.58
CA LEU A 395 -6.31 7.22 6.77
C LEU A 395 -4.92 6.84 7.29
N GLY A 396 -4.53 7.37 8.44
CA GLY A 396 -3.21 7.22 9.00
C GLY A 396 -2.85 5.78 9.34
N PRO A 397 -1.55 5.42 9.25
CA PRO A 397 -1.04 4.07 9.46
C PRO A 397 -0.83 3.74 10.94
N TYR A 398 -0.72 2.45 11.23
CA TYR A 398 -0.47 1.96 12.58
C TYR A 398 0.38 0.68 12.57
N ILE A 399 1.11 0.48 13.68
CA ILE A 399 1.86 -0.74 14.01
C ILE A 399 1.67 -1.08 15.48
N ILE A 400 1.95 -2.31 15.85
CA ILE A 400 2.03 -2.76 17.25
C ILE A 400 3.49 -3.12 17.58
N ALA A 401 4.00 -2.62 18.70
CA ALA A 401 5.31 -3.00 19.22
C ALA A 401 5.20 -3.29 20.72
N ASN A 402 5.58 -4.49 21.14
CA ASN A 402 5.55 -4.94 22.54
C ASN A 402 4.20 -4.65 23.23
N GLY A 403 3.07 -4.92 22.57
CA GLY A 403 1.73 -4.69 23.12
C GLY A 403 1.27 -3.22 23.14
N LEU A 404 2.03 -2.31 22.54
CA LEU A 404 1.71 -0.91 22.36
C LEU A 404 1.41 -0.61 20.88
N MET A 405 0.27 -0.03 20.58
CA MET A 405 -0.08 0.41 19.22
C MET A 405 0.31 1.89 19.05
N TYR A 406 1.08 2.14 18.01
CA TYR A 406 1.42 3.47 17.51
C TYR A 406 0.57 3.75 16.28
N ILE A 407 -0.29 4.74 16.36
CA ILE A 407 -1.20 5.12 15.27
C ILE A 407 -1.05 6.61 14.97
N LEU A 408 -0.83 6.91 13.70
CA LEU A 408 -0.68 8.27 13.19
C LEU A 408 -1.99 8.69 12.51
N ASP A 409 -2.42 9.93 12.72
CA ASP A 409 -3.54 10.49 11.96
C ASP A 409 -3.07 11.22 10.68
N ASP A 410 -4.03 11.73 9.91
CA ASP A 410 -3.75 12.41 8.62
C ASP A 410 -2.85 13.65 8.79
N ASP A 411 -2.90 14.28 9.95
CA ASP A 411 -2.22 15.54 10.25
C ASP A 411 -0.91 15.37 11.04
N GLY A 412 -0.45 14.15 11.27
CA GLY A 412 0.81 13.88 11.95
C GLY A 412 0.73 13.86 13.48
N LEU A 413 -0.47 13.72 14.05
CA LEU A 413 -0.64 13.44 15.47
C LEU A 413 -0.46 11.94 15.72
N LEU A 414 0.58 11.57 16.44
CA LEU A 414 0.86 10.21 16.86
C LEU A 414 0.15 9.93 18.19
N SER A 415 -0.58 8.82 18.24
CA SER A 415 -1.24 8.32 19.45
C SER A 415 -0.65 6.99 19.87
N LEU A 416 -0.49 6.80 21.18
CA LEU A 416 -0.09 5.56 21.81
C LEU A 416 -1.29 4.92 22.51
N ILE A 417 -1.53 3.64 22.22
CA ILE A 417 -2.67 2.89 22.73
C ILE A 417 -2.13 1.57 23.29
N ARG A 418 -2.48 1.22 24.52
CA ARG A 418 -2.24 -0.13 25.01
C ARG A 418 -3.18 -1.10 24.29
N VAL A 419 -2.62 -2.12 23.69
CA VAL A 419 -3.40 -3.14 23.01
C VAL A 419 -4.17 -3.95 24.04
N ASN A 420 -5.50 -3.86 24.00
CA ASN A 420 -6.40 -4.51 24.93
C ASN A 420 -7.63 -5.02 24.16
N PRO A 421 -7.94 -6.35 24.23
CA PRO A 421 -9.09 -6.89 23.47
C PRO A 421 -10.44 -6.49 24.06
N ASP A 422 -10.50 -6.01 25.31
CA ASP A 422 -11.75 -5.78 26.02
C ASP A 422 -12.17 -4.31 26.06
N ARG A 423 -11.24 -3.36 25.86
CA ARG A 423 -11.53 -1.93 25.90
C ARG A 423 -10.50 -1.10 25.10
N PHE A 424 -10.89 0.06 24.64
CA PHE A 424 -10.01 1.09 24.14
C PHE A 424 -9.23 1.74 25.29
N GLU A 425 -7.89 1.74 25.21
CA GLU A 425 -7.00 2.20 26.30
C GLU A 425 -5.92 3.16 25.76
N PRO A 426 -6.28 4.44 25.49
CA PRO A 426 -5.31 5.43 25.05
C PRO A 426 -4.36 5.82 26.18
N LEU A 427 -3.06 5.93 25.90
CA LEU A 427 -2.02 6.27 26.88
C LEU A 427 -1.48 7.68 26.68
N ALA A 428 -1.12 8.05 25.46
CA ALA A 428 -0.47 9.32 25.15
C ALA A 428 -0.77 9.75 23.71
N LYS A 429 -0.57 11.04 23.42
CA LYS A 429 -0.59 11.57 22.05
C LYS A 429 0.34 12.77 21.93
N THR A 430 1.01 12.91 20.79
CA THR A 430 1.89 14.05 20.50
C THR A 430 1.98 14.31 19.00
N LYS A 431 2.18 15.56 18.62
CA LYS A 431 2.44 15.95 17.24
C LYS A 431 3.90 15.60 16.89
N VAL A 432 4.10 14.82 15.81
CA VAL A 432 5.45 14.42 15.36
C VAL A 432 5.78 14.94 13.96
N LEU A 433 4.76 15.26 13.16
CA LEU A 433 4.89 15.82 11.81
C LEU A 433 4.03 17.08 11.70
N ASP A 434 4.49 18.06 10.94
CA ASP A 434 3.82 19.36 10.77
C ASP A 434 3.01 19.44 9.47
N GLY A 435 3.22 18.48 8.54
CA GLY A 435 2.51 18.39 7.29
C GLY A 435 1.15 17.71 7.42
N HIS A 436 0.62 17.28 6.29
CA HIS A 436 -0.64 16.55 6.16
C HIS A 436 -0.44 15.29 5.30
N GLU A 437 -1.48 14.46 5.20
CA GLU A 437 -1.44 13.18 4.46
C GLU A 437 -0.33 12.26 4.99
N SER A 438 -0.28 12.11 6.32
CA SER A 438 0.69 11.26 7.02
C SER A 438 0.32 9.78 6.87
N TRP A 439 0.33 9.28 5.63
CA TRP A 439 -0.20 7.96 5.25
C TRP A 439 0.88 6.91 5.00
N GLY A 440 2.13 7.29 5.00
CA GLY A 440 3.27 6.39 4.79
C GLY A 440 3.35 5.32 5.89
N PRO A 441 3.49 4.02 5.55
CA PRO A 441 3.66 2.97 6.55
C PRO A 441 4.84 3.26 7.49
N PRO A 442 4.65 3.18 8.83
CA PRO A 442 5.73 3.40 9.79
C PRO A 442 6.71 2.23 9.83
N ALA A 443 7.92 2.51 10.31
CA ALA A 443 8.92 1.50 10.65
C ALA A 443 9.38 1.68 12.10
N MET A 444 9.65 0.56 12.78
CA MET A 444 10.13 0.54 14.17
C MET A 444 11.39 -0.30 14.27
N ALA A 445 12.48 0.29 14.76
CA ALA A 445 13.73 -0.43 14.96
C ALA A 445 14.55 0.16 16.11
N GLY A 446 14.89 -0.63 17.12
CA GLY A 446 15.76 -0.23 18.23
C GLY A 446 15.22 0.96 19.03
N GLY A 447 13.92 1.02 19.31
CA GLY A 447 13.27 2.12 20.01
C GLY A 447 13.08 3.40 19.16
N ARG A 448 13.37 3.33 17.88
CA ARG A 448 13.21 4.42 16.91
C ARG A 448 12.00 4.17 16.02
N LEU A 449 11.04 5.10 16.07
CA LEU A 449 9.87 5.10 15.21
C LEU A 449 10.10 6.08 14.06
N ILE A 450 10.03 5.57 12.83
CA ILE A 450 10.16 6.36 11.60
C ILE A 450 8.78 6.51 10.98
N VAL A 451 8.36 7.75 10.78
CA VAL A 451 7.06 8.13 10.17
C VAL A 451 7.26 9.24 9.15
N ARG A 452 6.31 9.40 8.24
CA ARG A 452 6.35 10.49 7.26
C ARG A 452 4.96 11.09 6.99
N ASP A 453 4.95 12.37 6.65
CA ASP A 453 3.86 13.03 5.91
C ASP A 453 4.16 13.04 4.39
N LEU A 454 3.49 13.90 3.65
CA LEU A 454 3.63 13.97 2.20
C LEU A 454 5.08 14.24 1.75
N THR A 455 5.82 15.09 2.47
CA THR A 455 7.16 15.60 2.05
C THR A 455 8.26 15.46 3.09
N THR A 456 7.95 15.02 4.30
CA THR A 456 8.90 14.97 5.40
C THR A 456 8.90 13.62 6.07
N MET A 457 10.06 13.04 6.32
CA MET A 457 10.25 11.85 7.12
C MET A 457 10.99 12.20 8.41
N VAL A 458 10.46 11.74 9.55
CA VAL A 458 11.07 11.96 10.86
C VAL A 458 11.33 10.63 11.58
N CYS A 459 12.35 10.65 12.41
CA CYS A 459 12.64 9.61 13.37
C CYS A 459 12.48 10.15 14.79
N VAL A 460 11.66 9.50 15.60
CA VAL A 460 11.46 9.86 17.02
C VAL A 460 11.89 8.71 17.93
N ASP A 461 12.40 9.07 19.11
CA ASP A 461 12.77 8.12 20.17
C ASP A 461 11.51 7.78 20.97
N VAL A 462 11.13 6.49 20.97
CA VAL A 462 10.01 5.94 21.74
C VAL A 462 10.46 4.97 22.83
N SER A 463 11.76 4.90 23.09
CA SER A 463 12.33 4.05 24.15
C SER A 463 12.00 4.58 25.55
N ALA A 464 11.82 3.67 26.50
CA ALA A 464 11.75 4.03 27.92
C ALA A 464 13.15 4.44 28.40
N LYS A 465 13.21 5.56 29.15
CA LYS A 465 14.44 6.04 29.77
C LYS A 465 14.60 5.46 31.16
#